data_9ec0245ba59cffffa952c12a00afa798
#
_entry.id   9ec0245ba59cffffa952c12a00afa798
#
_cell.length_a   1.000
_cell.length_b   1.000
_cell.length_c   1.000
_cell.angle_alpha   90.00
_cell.angle_beta   90.00
_cell.angle_gamma   90.00
#
_symmetry.space_group_name_H-M   'P 1'
#
loop_
_entity.id
_entity.type
_entity.pdbx_description
1 polymer ?
#
loop_
_entity_poly.entity_id
_entity_poly.type
_entity_poly.pdbx_seq_one_letter_code
_entity_poly.pdbx_strand_id
1 'polypeptide(L)'
;MKLKFSFRLIVTLASIFGAIILGLTRIYDPELVEVMRLKYFDQLQKKFPRSTDGQTYSVIVDIDEKSLREIGQWPWPRTVLAELFKKSKESGMLVLGLDVLFAEKDRTSPELISKDLKERNPDVADLLSKLPSNESIAVQEMKKFPVVIGHSGLDVEGDAKRDNIKDSSVKVFLGKSSDPKNWLISYPGLLANVGEFEKAAAGAGTVSVAEEP
;
A
#
# COMPACT_ATOMS: atom_id res chain seq x y z
N MET A 1 -50.21 -34.06 -31.47
CA MET A 1 -49.14 -35.02 -31.14
C MET A 1 -48.60 -34.65 -29.74
N LYS A 2 -49.00 -35.41 -28.67
CA LYS A 2 -48.53 -35.15 -27.30
C LYS A 2 -47.19 -35.88 -27.12
N LEU A 3 -46.08 -35.14 -27.09
CA LEU A 3 -44.77 -35.69 -26.76
C LEU A 3 -44.79 -36.15 -25.30
N LYS A 4 -44.87 -37.48 -25.05
CA LYS A 4 -44.67 -38.10 -23.73
C LYS A 4 -43.15 -38.15 -23.48
N PHE A 5 -42.59 -37.09 -22.89
CA PHE A 5 -41.23 -37.19 -22.38
C PHE A 5 -41.15 -38.19 -21.22
N SER A 6 -40.26 -39.15 -21.33
CA SER A 6 -39.98 -40.09 -20.23
C SER A 6 -39.41 -39.29 -19.05
N PHE A 7 -39.89 -39.56 -17.84
CA PHE A 7 -39.38 -38.91 -16.60
C PHE A 7 -37.84 -38.94 -16.51
N ARG A 8 -37.23 -40.04 -16.94
CA ARG A 8 -35.74 -40.15 -16.99
C ARG A 8 -35.12 -39.13 -17.93
N LEU A 9 -35.69 -38.87 -19.09
CA LEU A 9 -35.19 -37.90 -20.04
C LEU A 9 -35.29 -36.48 -19.49
N ILE A 10 -36.39 -36.16 -18.78
CA ILE A 10 -36.57 -34.83 -18.13
C ILE A 10 -35.48 -34.61 -17.06
N VAL A 11 -35.24 -35.61 -16.20
CA VAL A 11 -34.21 -35.53 -15.17
C VAL A 11 -32.82 -35.37 -15.77
N THR A 12 -32.50 -36.14 -16.83
CA THR A 12 -31.18 -35.99 -17.50
C THR A 12 -30.99 -34.63 -18.11
N LEU A 13 -31.99 -34.10 -18.81
CA LEU A 13 -31.93 -32.76 -19.41
C LEU A 13 -31.79 -31.66 -18.35
N ALA A 14 -32.55 -31.78 -17.24
CA ALA A 14 -32.46 -30.85 -16.12
C ALA A 14 -31.06 -30.86 -15.46
N SER A 15 -30.46 -32.07 -15.31
CA SER A 15 -29.11 -32.21 -14.76
C SER A 15 -28.03 -31.59 -15.67
N ILE A 16 -28.13 -31.82 -16.98
CA ILE A 16 -27.22 -31.22 -17.96
C ILE A 16 -27.37 -29.70 -17.95
N PHE A 17 -28.59 -29.18 -17.94
CA PHE A 17 -28.87 -27.74 -17.89
C PHE A 17 -28.32 -27.10 -16.60
N GLY A 18 -28.53 -27.77 -15.46
CA GLY A 18 -27.94 -27.33 -14.18
C GLY A 18 -26.40 -27.29 -14.20
N ALA A 19 -25.77 -28.33 -14.78
CA ALA A 19 -24.32 -28.37 -14.93
C ALA A 19 -23.79 -27.24 -15.83
N ILE A 20 -24.52 -26.94 -16.93
CA ILE A 20 -24.16 -25.81 -17.82
C ILE A 20 -24.29 -24.51 -17.08
N ILE A 21 -25.37 -24.25 -16.33
CA ILE A 21 -25.55 -23.04 -15.54
C ILE A 21 -24.40 -22.89 -14.53
N LEU A 22 -24.06 -23.92 -13.76
CA LEU A 22 -22.96 -23.91 -12.81
C LEU A 22 -21.60 -23.63 -13.49
N GLY A 23 -21.38 -24.21 -14.69
CA GLY A 23 -20.19 -23.93 -15.48
C GLY A 23 -20.13 -22.48 -15.93
N LEU A 24 -21.25 -21.94 -16.42
CA LEU A 24 -21.32 -20.54 -16.84
C LEU A 24 -21.12 -19.57 -15.66
N THR A 25 -21.73 -19.81 -14.50
CA THR A 25 -21.52 -18.98 -13.31
C THR A 25 -20.07 -19.03 -12.84
N ARG A 26 -19.34 -20.13 -13.06
CA ARG A 26 -17.91 -20.22 -12.73
C ARG A 26 -17.02 -19.47 -13.71
N ILE A 27 -17.40 -19.41 -15.00
CA ILE A 27 -16.63 -18.73 -16.05
C ILE A 27 -16.85 -17.22 -16.02
N TYR A 28 -18.09 -16.78 -15.89
CA TYR A 28 -18.45 -15.36 -15.90
C TYR A 28 -18.36 -14.68 -14.53
N ASP A 29 -18.28 -15.48 -13.47
CA ASP A 29 -18.21 -15.05 -12.06
C ASP A 29 -19.07 -13.81 -11.75
N PRO A 30 -20.41 -13.90 -11.89
CA PRO A 30 -21.28 -12.75 -11.70
C PRO A 30 -21.07 -12.12 -10.32
N GLU A 31 -21.08 -10.81 -10.22
CA GLU A 31 -20.82 -10.03 -9.00
C GLU A 31 -21.57 -10.56 -7.75
N LEU A 32 -22.83 -10.96 -7.92
CA LEU A 32 -23.63 -11.55 -6.84
C LEU A 32 -23.01 -12.84 -6.30
N VAL A 33 -22.51 -13.70 -7.20
CA VAL A 33 -21.87 -14.99 -6.82
C VAL A 33 -20.54 -14.73 -6.13
N GLU A 34 -19.77 -13.79 -6.64
CA GLU A 34 -18.50 -13.37 -6.04
C GLU A 34 -18.71 -12.82 -4.62
N VAL A 35 -19.63 -11.89 -4.42
CA VAL A 35 -19.95 -11.33 -3.09
C VAL A 35 -20.39 -12.43 -2.12
N MET A 36 -21.21 -13.37 -2.56
CA MET A 36 -21.61 -14.49 -1.70
C MET A 36 -20.42 -15.40 -1.35
N ARG A 37 -19.56 -15.68 -2.31
CA ARG A 37 -18.34 -16.49 -2.13
C ARG A 37 -17.40 -15.83 -1.12
N LEU A 38 -17.14 -14.51 -1.26
CA LEU A 38 -16.29 -13.76 -0.35
C LEU A 38 -16.86 -13.71 1.07
N LYS A 39 -18.17 -13.45 1.22
CA LYS A 39 -18.82 -13.48 2.54
C LYS A 39 -18.76 -14.86 3.20
N TYR A 40 -18.92 -15.92 2.42
CA TYR A 40 -18.80 -17.28 2.94
C TYR A 40 -17.37 -17.61 3.36
N PHE A 41 -16.38 -17.16 2.57
CA PHE A 41 -14.98 -17.30 2.90
C PHE A 41 -14.63 -16.58 4.21
N ASP A 42 -15.11 -15.35 4.40
CA ASP A 42 -14.93 -14.59 5.64
C ASP A 42 -15.51 -15.31 6.85
N GLN A 43 -16.69 -15.91 6.70
CA GLN A 43 -17.30 -16.70 7.77
C GLN A 43 -16.48 -17.94 8.10
N LEU A 44 -15.93 -18.62 7.09
CA LEU A 44 -15.05 -19.76 7.30
C LEU A 44 -13.76 -19.34 8.03
N GLN A 45 -13.14 -18.22 7.65
CA GLN A 45 -11.95 -17.71 8.33
C GLN A 45 -12.24 -17.34 9.80
N LYS A 46 -13.40 -16.74 10.09
CA LYS A 46 -13.82 -16.46 11.47
C LYS A 46 -14.04 -17.72 12.29
N LYS A 47 -14.61 -18.76 11.68
CA LYS A 47 -14.94 -20.03 12.36
C LYS A 47 -13.73 -20.94 12.52
N PHE A 48 -12.82 -20.90 11.54
CA PHE A 48 -11.61 -21.73 11.48
C PHE A 48 -10.39 -20.85 11.24
N PRO A 49 -10.03 -19.98 12.23
CA PRO A 49 -8.86 -19.13 12.08
C PRO A 49 -7.61 -20.00 11.95
N ARG A 50 -6.68 -19.56 11.11
CA ARG A 50 -5.39 -20.20 10.98
C ARG A 50 -4.63 -20.09 12.31
N SER A 51 -4.19 -21.21 12.86
CA SER A 51 -3.27 -21.19 13.99
C SER A 51 -1.92 -20.63 13.56
N THR A 52 -1.41 -19.66 14.29
CA THR A 52 -0.09 -19.07 14.07
C THR A 52 0.98 -19.68 14.99
N ASP A 53 0.63 -20.72 15.77
CA ASP A 53 1.50 -21.39 16.76
C ASP A 53 2.24 -20.40 17.70
N GLY A 54 1.62 -19.24 17.94
CA GLY A 54 2.19 -18.16 18.77
C GLY A 54 3.36 -17.39 18.15
N GLN A 55 3.74 -17.69 16.90
CA GLN A 55 4.78 -16.92 16.19
C GLN A 55 4.13 -15.90 15.24
N THR A 56 4.24 -14.64 15.61
CA THR A 56 3.82 -13.53 14.77
C THR A 56 5.06 -12.93 14.12
N TYR A 57 5.22 -13.15 12.81
CA TYR A 57 6.36 -12.62 12.05
C TYR A 57 6.16 -11.18 11.57
N SER A 58 4.92 -10.68 11.59
CA SER A 58 4.57 -9.33 11.19
C SER A 58 3.63 -8.69 12.20
N VAL A 59 3.83 -7.41 12.45
CA VAL A 59 3.01 -6.58 13.34
C VAL A 59 2.54 -5.36 12.55
N ILE A 60 1.26 -5.06 12.63
CA ILE A 60 0.70 -3.83 12.08
C ILE A 60 0.80 -2.76 13.16
N VAL A 61 1.44 -1.63 12.83
CA VAL A 61 1.47 -0.42 13.64
C VAL A 61 0.50 0.57 13.00
N ASP A 62 -0.65 0.75 13.62
CA ASP A 62 -1.72 1.58 13.07
C ASP A 62 -1.68 3.00 13.65
N ILE A 63 -1.99 3.99 12.80
CA ILE A 63 -2.23 5.37 13.18
C ILE A 63 -3.72 5.48 13.52
N ASP A 64 -4.06 5.05 14.72
CA ASP A 64 -5.42 4.96 15.21
C ASP A 64 -5.93 6.27 15.87
N GLU A 65 -7.20 6.28 16.22
CA GLU A 65 -7.85 7.39 16.92
C GLU A 65 -7.15 7.78 18.24
N LYS A 66 -6.54 6.81 18.93
CA LYS A 66 -5.80 7.06 20.16
C LYS A 66 -4.52 7.83 19.87
N SER A 67 -3.77 7.40 18.87
CA SER A 67 -2.56 8.08 18.40
C SER A 67 -2.86 9.51 17.94
N LEU A 68 -3.97 9.71 17.22
CA LEU A 68 -4.40 11.04 16.79
C LEU A 68 -4.77 11.96 17.97
N ARG A 69 -5.37 11.42 19.04
CA ARG A 69 -5.67 12.21 20.25
C ARG A 69 -4.44 12.56 21.07
N GLU A 70 -3.45 11.66 21.14
CA GLU A 70 -2.26 11.84 21.97
C GLU A 70 -1.17 12.68 21.29
N ILE A 71 -0.98 12.49 19.98
CA ILE A 71 0.10 13.14 19.21
C ILE A 71 -0.42 14.36 18.45
N GLY A 72 -1.70 14.35 18.08
CA GLY A 72 -2.32 15.40 17.28
C GLY A 72 -2.77 14.90 15.90
N GLN A 73 -3.34 15.83 15.13
CA GLN A 73 -3.90 15.54 13.82
C GLN A 73 -2.82 15.15 12.79
N TRP A 74 -3.10 14.12 12.00
CA TRP A 74 -2.30 13.76 10.83
C TRP A 74 -2.42 14.81 9.71
N PRO A 75 -1.38 15.08 8.90
CA PRO A 75 -0.05 14.46 8.93
C PRO A 75 0.87 15.04 10.02
N TRP A 76 1.55 14.15 10.74
CA TRP A 76 2.48 14.56 11.79
C TRP A 76 3.79 15.13 11.24
N PRO A 77 4.46 16.01 12.03
CA PRO A 77 5.82 16.45 11.74
C PRO A 77 6.77 15.27 11.52
N ARG A 78 7.72 15.40 10.62
CA ARG A 78 8.69 14.33 10.32
C ARG A 78 9.57 13.97 11.51
N THR A 79 9.69 14.87 12.48
CA THR A 79 10.35 14.59 13.77
C THR A 79 9.62 13.53 14.60
N VAL A 80 8.28 13.43 14.53
CA VAL A 80 7.50 12.37 15.15
C VAL A 80 7.78 11.04 14.46
N LEU A 81 7.92 11.05 13.13
CA LEU A 81 8.30 9.84 12.38
C LEU A 81 9.74 9.41 12.71
N ALA A 82 10.65 10.35 12.92
CA ALA A 82 12.00 10.04 13.38
C ALA A 82 11.98 9.25 14.71
N GLU A 83 11.14 9.67 15.65
CA GLU A 83 10.97 8.95 16.91
C GLU A 83 10.34 7.57 16.71
N LEU A 84 9.36 7.44 15.80
CA LEU A 84 8.81 6.14 15.39
C LEU A 84 9.90 5.22 14.84
N PHE A 85 10.74 5.69 13.92
CA PHE A 85 11.83 4.90 13.35
C PHE A 85 12.83 4.45 14.41
N LYS A 86 13.21 5.36 15.29
CA LYS A 86 14.09 5.08 16.42
C LYS A 86 13.52 4.00 17.33
N LYS A 87 12.28 4.15 17.78
CA LYS A 87 11.61 3.17 18.65
C LYS A 87 11.41 1.82 17.97
N SER A 88 11.08 1.81 16.68
CA SER A 88 10.96 0.60 15.88
C SER A 88 12.27 -0.20 15.89
N LYS A 89 13.38 0.47 15.64
CA LYS A 89 14.71 -0.17 15.72
C LYS A 89 15.03 -0.67 17.12
N GLU A 90 14.80 0.16 18.16
CA GLU A 90 15.06 -0.20 19.56
C GLU A 90 14.23 -1.40 20.02
N SER A 91 13.03 -1.58 19.47
CA SER A 91 12.14 -2.73 19.71
C SER A 91 12.60 -4.00 18.97
N GLY A 92 13.69 -3.98 18.22
CA GLY A 92 14.23 -5.14 17.51
C GLY A 92 13.54 -5.41 16.17
N MET A 93 12.81 -4.44 15.60
CA MET A 93 12.20 -4.58 14.28
C MET A 93 13.28 -4.76 13.21
N LEU A 94 13.13 -5.77 12.36
CA LEU A 94 14.10 -6.09 11.31
C LEU A 94 13.87 -5.23 10.06
N VAL A 95 12.61 -4.98 9.71
CA VAL A 95 12.19 -4.20 8.53
C VAL A 95 10.90 -3.45 8.89
N LEU A 96 10.80 -2.20 8.50
CA LEU A 96 9.56 -1.41 8.57
C LEU A 96 9.05 -1.15 7.16
N GLY A 97 7.82 -1.57 6.87
CA GLY A 97 7.09 -1.16 5.67
C GLY A 97 6.16 0.01 6.00
N LEU A 98 6.21 1.06 5.20
CA LEU A 98 5.36 2.24 5.35
C LEU A 98 4.28 2.24 4.27
N ASP A 99 3.03 2.11 4.68
CA ASP A 99 1.86 2.33 3.83
C ASP A 99 1.42 3.81 3.93
N VAL A 100 2.37 4.70 3.69
CA VAL A 100 2.20 6.15 3.75
C VAL A 100 3.04 6.80 2.66
N LEU A 101 2.48 7.84 2.03
CA LEU A 101 3.17 8.64 1.03
C LEU A 101 3.61 9.98 1.62
N PHE A 102 4.88 10.30 1.43
CA PHE A 102 5.48 11.57 1.82
C PHE A 102 5.81 12.41 0.57
N ALA A 103 4.77 12.67 -0.25
CA ALA A 103 4.93 13.37 -1.52
C ALA A 103 5.35 14.84 -1.36
N GLU A 104 5.03 15.44 -0.22
CA GLU A 104 5.33 16.84 0.07
C GLU A 104 6.26 16.98 1.27
N LYS A 105 6.99 18.12 1.29
CA LYS A 105 7.81 18.52 2.44
C LYS A 105 6.95 18.81 3.67
N ASP A 106 7.52 18.59 4.83
CA ASP A 106 6.89 18.91 6.11
C ASP A 106 6.73 20.41 6.29
N ARG A 107 5.48 20.87 6.32
CA ARG A 107 5.14 22.29 6.50
C ARG A 107 5.63 22.88 7.82
N THR A 108 5.92 22.05 8.82
CA THR A 108 6.48 22.45 10.11
C THR A 108 8.00 22.47 10.12
N SER A 109 8.64 22.14 9.00
CA SER A 109 10.09 22.16 8.88
C SER A 109 10.64 23.56 9.00
N PRO A 110 11.73 23.77 9.79
CA PRO A 110 12.30 25.10 10.03
C PRO A 110 12.62 25.87 8.75
N GLU A 111 13.05 25.19 7.70
CA GLU A 111 13.37 25.83 6.41
C GLU A 111 12.13 26.45 5.74
N LEU A 112 10.94 25.85 5.86
CA LEU A 112 9.70 26.37 5.29
C LEU A 112 9.16 27.52 6.15
N ILE A 113 9.17 27.37 7.48
CA ILE A 113 8.79 28.44 8.40
C ILE A 113 9.70 29.67 8.23
N SER A 114 11.00 29.46 8.03
CA SER A 114 11.96 30.54 7.75
C SER A 114 11.57 31.36 6.52
N LYS A 115 11.14 30.67 5.44
CA LYS A 115 10.70 31.36 4.21
C LYS A 115 9.48 32.24 4.45
N ASP A 116 8.51 31.75 5.20
CA ASP A 116 7.27 32.46 5.50
C ASP A 116 7.53 33.69 6.42
N LEU A 117 8.53 33.59 7.29
CA LEU A 117 8.89 34.66 8.24
C LEU A 117 9.85 35.69 7.67
N LYS A 118 10.45 35.43 6.51
CA LYS A 118 11.54 36.21 5.96
C LYS A 118 11.23 37.73 5.84
N GLU A 119 9.98 38.06 5.46
CA GLU A 119 9.56 39.47 5.34
C GLU A 119 9.12 40.08 6.68
N ARG A 120 8.56 39.24 7.59
CA ARG A 120 8.00 39.73 8.86
C ARG A 120 9.00 39.81 9.98
N ASN A 121 9.96 38.88 10.01
CA ASN A 121 10.98 38.80 11.06
C ASN A 121 12.26 38.16 10.50
N PRO A 122 13.14 38.94 9.82
CA PRO A 122 14.32 38.39 9.16
C PRO A 122 15.32 37.73 10.12
N ASP A 123 15.45 38.24 11.34
CA ASP A 123 16.39 37.69 12.34
C ASP A 123 15.97 36.26 12.76
N VAL A 124 14.68 36.05 13.03
CA VAL A 124 14.15 34.72 13.36
C VAL A 124 14.23 33.80 12.16
N ALA A 125 13.94 34.30 10.96
CA ALA A 125 14.06 33.54 9.73
C ALA A 125 15.50 33.04 9.51
N ASP A 126 16.51 33.86 9.76
CA ASP A 126 17.93 33.51 9.63
C ASP A 126 18.32 32.40 10.65
N LEU A 127 17.83 32.49 11.89
CA LEU A 127 18.07 31.45 12.89
C LEU A 127 17.44 30.12 12.51
N LEU A 128 16.18 30.12 12.05
CA LEU A 128 15.46 28.90 11.62
C LEU A 128 16.12 28.27 10.39
N SER A 129 16.63 29.05 9.46
CA SER A 129 17.27 28.53 8.25
C SER A 129 18.56 27.74 8.53
N LYS A 130 19.16 27.89 9.70
CA LYS A 130 20.37 27.18 10.15
C LYS A 130 20.04 25.84 10.82
N LEU A 131 18.76 25.58 11.14
CA LEU A 131 18.34 24.33 11.75
C LEU A 131 18.18 23.23 10.68
N PRO A 132 18.41 21.97 11.06
CA PRO A 132 18.17 20.85 10.16
C PRO A 132 16.68 20.76 9.78
N SER A 133 16.39 20.36 8.55
CA SER A 133 15.03 20.08 8.14
C SER A 133 14.45 18.86 8.88
N ASN A 134 13.13 18.83 9.06
CA ASN A 134 12.47 17.70 9.69
C ASN A 134 12.67 16.42 8.88
N GLU A 135 12.72 16.50 7.55
CA GLU A 135 13.07 15.39 6.67
C GLU A 135 14.46 14.85 6.98
N SER A 136 15.46 15.72 7.14
CA SER A 136 16.83 15.28 7.42
C SER A 136 16.93 14.54 8.74
N ILE A 137 16.19 14.97 9.76
CA ILE A 137 16.12 14.29 11.07
C ILE A 137 15.49 12.91 10.91
N ALA A 138 14.36 12.79 10.21
CA ALA A 138 13.69 11.52 9.96
C ALA A 138 14.58 10.57 9.15
N VAL A 139 15.24 11.05 8.11
CA VAL A 139 16.15 10.28 7.25
C VAL A 139 17.35 9.74 8.02
N GLN A 140 17.89 10.49 8.99
CA GLN A 140 18.98 10.00 9.85
C GLN A 140 18.57 8.77 10.66
N GLU A 141 17.36 8.75 11.21
CA GLU A 141 16.85 7.59 11.94
C GLU A 141 16.48 6.44 10.97
N MET A 142 15.84 6.75 9.84
CA MET A 142 15.46 5.81 8.81
C MET A 142 16.64 5.00 8.27
N LYS A 143 17.81 5.60 8.13
CA LYS A 143 19.04 4.93 7.65
C LYS A 143 19.62 3.89 8.61
N LYS A 144 19.17 3.85 9.87
CA LYS A 144 19.73 2.95 10.88
C LYS A 144 19.21 1.51 10.79
N PHE A 145 18.16 1.26 10.00
CA PHE A 145 17.60 -0.08 9.73
C PHE A 145 16.78 -0.06 8.42
N PRO A 146 16.47 -1.23 7.85
CA PRO A 146 15.74 -1.29 6.58
C PRO A 146 14.33 -0.73 6.69
N VAL A 147 14.03 0.34 5.93
CA VAL A 147 12.70 0.91 5.78
C VAL A 147 12.31 0.84 4.31
N VAL A 148 11.13 0.27 4.04
CA VAL A 148 10.51 0.19 2.71
C VAL A 148 9.40 1.22 2.65
N ILE A 149 9.42 2.08 1.63
CA ILE A 149 8.43 3.14 1.42
C ILE A 149 7.39 2.76 0.40
N GLY A 150 6.21 3.40 0.48
CA GLY A 150 5.14 3.24 -0.48
C GLY A 150 5.27 4.15 -1.68
N HIS A 151 4.83 3.68 -2.86
CA HIS A 151 4.57 4.48 -4.05
C HIS A 151 3.13 4.28 -4.49
N SER A 152 2.50 5.32 -5.04
CA SER A 152 1.16 5.20 -5.61
C SER A 152 1.17 5.38 -7.12
N GLY A 153 0.60 4.42 -7.84
CA GLY A 153 0.36 4.56 -9.28
C GLY A 153 -0.74 5.60 -9.54
N LEU A 154 -0.59 6.35 -10.61
CA LEU A 154 -1.55 7.36 -11.08
C LEU A 154 -2.01 7.02 -12.49
N ASP A 155 -3.30 7.23 -12.77
CA ASP A 155 -3.89 7.01 -14.09
C ASP A 155 -3.55 8.13 -15.10
N VAL A 156 -2.87 9.16 -14.64
CA VAL A 156 -2.38 10.28 -15.45
C VAL A 156 -0.87 10.38 -15.36
N GLU A 157 -0.22 10.90 -16.40
CA GLU A 157 1.21 11.21 -16.32
C GLU A 157 1.42 12.22 -15.18
N GLY A 158 2.08 11.78 -14.13
CA GLY A 158 2.38 12.61 -12.95
C GLY A 158 3.72 13.33 -13.14
N ASP A 159 3.85 14.50 -12.46
CA ASP A 159 5.08 15.32 -12.43
C ASP A 159 6.24 14.67 -11.64
N ALA A 160 6.14 13.42 -11.26
CA ALA A 160 7.22 12.71 -10.57
C ALA A 160 8.46 12.69 -11.47
N LYS A 161 9.45 13.53 -11.17
CA LYS A 161 10.76 13.49 -11.82
C LYS A 161 11.34 12.10 -11.58
N ARG A 162 11.32 11.28 -12.61
CA ARG A 162 11.76 9.87 -12.58
C ARG A 162 13.20 9.69 -12.06
N ASP A 163 14.01 10.74 -12.15
CA ASP A 163 15.43 10.70 -11.77
C ASP A 163 15.72 10.54 -10.28
N ASN A 164 14.72 10.73 -9.41
CA ASN A 164 14.88 10.64 -7.95
C ASN A 164 14.11 9.47 -7.31
N ILE A 165 13.46 8.64 -8.12
CA ILE A 165 12.64 7.52 -7.61
C ILE A 165 13.56 6.35 -7.28
N LYS A 166 13.34 5.74 -6.11
CA LYS A 166 14.02 4.50 -5.74
C LYS A 166 13.62 3.40 -6.71
N ASP A 167 14.58 2.89 -7.46
CA ASP A 167 14.36 1.74 -8.32
C ASP A 167 14.15 0.49 -7.44
N SER A 168 12.93 -0.04 -7.48
CA SER A 168 12.56 -1.30 -6.84
C SER A 168 12.48 -2.42 -7.87
N SER A 169 13.48 -2.55 -8.74
CA SER A 169 13.51 -3.59 -9.75
C SER A 169 13.45 -4.98 -9.13
N VAL A 170 12.30 -5.62 -9.25
CA VAL A 170 12.17 -7.04 -8.96
C VAL A 170 12.74 -7.83 -10.14
N LYS A 171 13.78 -8.62 -9.91
CA LYS A 171 14.29 -9.54 -10.93
C LYS A 171 13.29 -10.68 -11.09
N VAL A 172 12.55 -10.65 -12.19
CA VAL A 172 11.63 -11.74 -12.55
C VAL A 172 12.39 -12.71 -13.44
N PHE A 173 12.56 -13.94 -12.97
CA PHE A 173 13.07 -15.03 -13.78
C PHE A 173 11.92 -15.58 -14.63
N LEU A 174 11.91 -15.18 -15.91
CA LEU A 174 10.96 -15.71 -16.88
C LEU A 174 11.41 -17.11 -17.30
N GLY A 175 10.61 -18.11 -16.91
CA GLY A 175 10.71 -19.42 -17.54
C GLY A 175 10.27 -19.35 -19.03
N LYS A 176 9.93 -20.49 -19.62
CA LYS A 176 9.38 -20.54 -21.00
C LYS A 176 7.96 -19.98 -21.15
N SER A 177 7.38 -19.38 -20.11
CA SER A 177 6.05 -18.81 -20.11
C SER A 177 6.06 -17.30 -20.41
N SER A 178 4.91 -16.77 -20.78
CA SER A 178 4.67 -15.40 -21.21
C SER A 178 5.26 -14.33 -20.27
N ASP A 179 5.67 -13.20 -20.85
CA ASP A 179 6.15 -12.02 -20.14
C ASP A 179 5.11 -11.57 -19.09
N PRO A 180 5.46 -11.51 -17.79
CA PRO A 180 4.54 -11.08 -16.73
C PRO A 180 4.03 -9.65 -16.94
N LYS A 181 4.72 -8.82 -17.69
CA LYS A 181 4.26 -7.46 -18.03
C LYS A 181 2.88 -7.45 -18.70
N ASN A 182 2.49 -8.52 -19.38
CA ASN A 182 1.17 -8.63 -20.01
C ASN A 182 0.04 -8.85 -19.00
N TRP A 183 0.36 -9.15 -17.73
CA TRP A 183 -0.58 -9.46 -16.66
C TRP A 183 -0.48 -8.48 -15.48
N LEU A 184 0.52 -7.60 -15.53
CA LEU A 184 0.72 -6.61 -14.48
C LEU A 184 -0.02 -5.32 -14.85
N ILE A 185 -0.64 -4.72 -13.85
CA ILE A 185 -1.24 -3.41 -13.96
C ILE A 185 -0.12 -2.39 -14.18
N SER A 186 -0.29 -1.55 -15.20
CA SER A 186 0.67 -0.50 -15.55
C SER A 186 0.02 0.86 -15.33
N TYR A 187 0.69 1.71 -14.58
CA TYR A 187 0.27 3.08 -14.34
C TYR A 187 1.08 4.04 -15.20
N PRO A 188 0.45 5.00 -15.89
CA PRO A 188 1.16 6.01 -16.69
C PRO A 188 1.94 7.02 -15.83
N GLY A 189 1.55 7.20 -14.57
CA GLY A 189 2.20 8.10 -13.64
C GLY A 189 2.52 7.45 -12.30
N LEU A 190 3.34 8.13 -11.51
CA LEU A 190 3.74 7.68 -10.19
C LEU A 190 3.78 8.85 -9.23
N LEU A 191 3.12 8.70 -8.07
CA LEU A 191 3.30 9.57 -6.91
C LEU A 191 4.38 8.97 -6.02
N ALA A 192 5.52 9.61 -5.98
CA ALA A 192 6.68 9.22 -5.17
C ALA A 192 6.82 10.11 -3.94
N ASN A 193 7.71 9.73 -3.03
CA ASN A 193 8.03 10.50 -1.85
C ASN A 193 9.04 11.62 -2.17
N VAL A 194 9.25 12.54 -1.22
CA VAL A 194 10.33 13.55 -1.32
C VAL A 194 11.68 12.84 -1.48
N GLY A 195 12.55 13.41 -2.30
CA GLY A 195 13.78 12.76 -2.74
C GLY A 195 14.74 12.33 -1.62
N GLU A 196 14.65 12.94 -0.44
CA GLU A 196 15.44 12.55 0.73
C GLU A 196 15.03 11.19 1.28
N PHE A 197 13.71 10.89 1.33
CA PHE A 197 13.16 9.57 1.70
C PHE A 197 13.47 8.53 0.64
N GLU A 198 13.29 8.87 -0.64
CA GLU A 198 13.63 7.97 -1.76
C GLU A 198 15.08 7.48 -1.68
N LYS A 199 16.02 8.39 -1.44
CA LYS A 199 17.45 8.06 -1.34
C LYS A 199 17.79 7.24 -0.09
N ALA A 200 17.05 7.43 1.00
CA ALA A 200 17.31 6.76 2.27
C ALA A 200 16.66 5.38 2.37
N ALA A 201 15.57 5.15 1.66
CA ALA A 201 14.82 3.90 1.70
C ALA A 201 15.66 2.69 1.29
N ALA A 202 15.47 1.57 1.96
CA ALA A 202 16.05 0.28 1.60
C ALA A 202 15.38 -0.30 0.33
N GLY A 203 14.11 0.02 0.11
CA GLY A 203 13.33 -0.38 -1.04
C GLY A 203 12.03 0.40 -1.11
N ALA A 204 11.28 0.16 -2.17
CA ALA A 204 9.95 0.73 -2.35
C ALA A 204 8.96 -0.34 -2.86
N GLY A 205 7.69 -0.15 -2.60
CA GLY A 205 6.61 -1.00 -3.08
C GLY A 205 5.39 -0.16 -3.45
N THR A 206 4.51 -0.70 -4.29
CA THR A 206 3.26 -0.02 -4.61
C THR A 206 2.25 -0.19 -3.48
N VAL A 207 1.57 0.90 -3.13
CA VAL A 207 0.42 0.91 -2.22
C VAL A 207 -0.89 1.11 -2.98
N SER A 208 -0.84 1.22 -4.31
CA SER A 208 -2.04 1.30 -5.14
C SER A 208 -2.71 -0.06 -5.23
N VAL A 209 -4.01 -0.07 -5.03
CA VAL A 209 -4.89 -1.20 -5.27
C VAL A 209 -5.73 -0.86 -6.49
N ALA A 210 -5.69 -1.70 -7.52
CA ALA A 210 -6.63 -1.62 -8.61
C ALA A 210 -7.70 -2.68 -8.41
N GLU A 211 -8.94 -2.34 -8.73
CA GLU A 211 -10.00 -3.35 -8.81
C GLU A 211 -9.65 -4.29 -9.96
N GLU A 212 -9.74 -5.59 -9.72
CA GLU A 212 -9.64 -6.57 -10.80
C GLU A 212 -10.79 -6.34 -11.79
N PRO A 213 -10.52 -6.35 -13.10
CA PRO A 213 -11.53 -6.12 -14.12
C PRO A 213 -12.58 -7.23 -14.17
#